data_60d3fd553340dfb27912751695d4d536
#
_entry.id   60d3fd553340dfb27912751695d4d536
#
_cell.length_a   1.000
_cell.length_b   1.000
_cell.length_c   1.000
_cell.angle_alpha   90.00
_cell.angle_beta   90.00
_cell.angle_gamma   90.00
#
_symmetry.space_group_name_H-M   'P 1'
#
loop_
_entity.id
_entity.type
_entity.pdbx_description
1 polymer ?
#
loop_
_entity_poly.entity_id
_entity_poly.type
_entity_poly.pdbx_seq_one_letter_code
_entity_poly.pdbx_strand_id
1 'polypeptide(L)'
;MVETILTGLTSNFFLFVQKKMSDVVTKENGVHAATQRRAPRLNERILSSLSRRSVAAHPWHDLEIGPGAPQIINVVIEIPKGSKVKYELDKKTGLIKVDRVLYSSMVYPHNYGFIPRTLCEDNDPMDVLVIMQEPVVPGCFLRARAIGLMPMIDQGEKDDKIIAVCADDPEYRHYTDISQLPPHRLAEIRRFFEDYKKNENKEVAVNEFMPSATAMDAIQYSMDLYAEYILQTLRK
;
A
#
# COMPACT_ATOMS: atom_id res chain seq x y z
N MET A 1 -37.34 42.48 9.63
CA MET A 1 -36.07 43.20 9.96
C MET A 1 -34.82 42.33 9.80
N VAL A 2 -34.95 41.13 9.28
CA VAL A 2 -33.79 40.19 9.05
C VAL A 2 -33.41 40.11 7.56
N GLU A 3 -34.33 40.34 6.64
CA GLU A 3 -34.06 40.29 5.19
C GLU A 3 -33.27 41.46 4.62
N THR A 4 -33.28 42.61 5.29
CA THR A 4 -32.55 43.79 4.78
C THR A 4 -31.07 43.79 5.11
N ILE A 5 -30.59 42.92 5.97
CA ILE A 5 -29.17 42.83 6.37
C ILE A 5 -28.40 41.87 5.48
N LEU A 6 -29.02 40.84 4.91
CA LEU A 6 -28.38 39.89 4.05
C LEU A 6 -28.06 40.42 2.64
N THR A 7 -28.89 41.36 2.12
CA THR A 7 -28.67 41.93 0.77
C THR A 7 -27.55 42.99 0.73
N GLY A 8 -27.23 43.61 1.88
CA GLY A 8 -26.14 44.60 1.96
C GLY A 8 -24.75 43.98 2.02
N LEU A 9 -24.60 42.78 2.59
CA LEU A 9 -23.32 42.08 2.72
C LEU A 9 -22.83 41.44 1.41
N THR A 10 -23.76 40.95 0.60
CA THR A 10 -23.40 40.34 -0.71
C THR A 10 -22.99 41.40 -1.74
N SER A 11 -23.62 42.58 -1.72
CA SER A 11 -23.30 43.68 -2.64
C SER A 11 -21.92 44.29 -2.35
N ASN A 12 -21.53 44.43 -1.09
CA ASN A 12 -20.22 44.98 -0.72
C ASN A 12 -19.07 43.99 -0.99
N PHE A 13 -19.32 42.71 -0.88
CA PHE A 13 -18.32 41.69 -1.20
C PHE A 13 -18.05 41.62 -2.74
N PHE A 14 -19.12 41.74 -3.54
CA PHE A 14 -18.99 41.74 -5.00
C PHE A 14 -18.27 42.98 -5.53
N LEU A 15 -18.54 44.15 -4.94
CA LEU A 15 -17.84 45.40 -5.27
C LEU A 15 -16.35 45.35 -4.86
N PHE A 16 -16.03 44.71 -3.74
CA PHE A 16 -14.64 44.57 -3.28
C PHE A 16 -13.83 43.63 -4.19
N VAL A 17 -14.46 42.56 -4.68
CA VAL A 17 -13.82 41.64 -5.61
C VAL A 17 -13.64 42.27 -7.01
N GLN A 18 -14.63 43.02 -7.49
CA GLN A 18 -14.50 43.76 -8.78
C GLN A 18 -13.45 44.87 -8.70
N LYS A 19 -13.34 45.60 -7.59
CA LYS A 19 -12.34 46.62 -7.41
C LYS A 19 -10.92 46.08 -7.34
N LYS A 20 -10.74 44.87 -6.72
CA LYS A 20 -9.44 44.17 -6.74
C LYS A 20 -9.08 43.63 -8.12
N MET A 21 -10.04 43.23 -8.93
CA MET A 21 -9.77 42.77 -10.29
C MET A 21 -9.44 43.94 -11.26
N SER A 22 -10.06 45.12 -11.10
CA SER A 22 -9.73 46.29 -11.91
C SER A 22 -8.36 46.90 -11.59
N ASP A 23 -7.92 46.84 -10.32
CA ASP A 23 -6.61 47.30 -9.91
C ASP A 23 -5.45 46.39 -10.39
N VAL A 24 -5.76 45.15 -10.74
CA VAL A 24 -4.80 44.18 -11.35
C VAL A 24 -4.65 44.43 -12.86
N VAL A 25 -5.69 44.92 -13.54
CA VAL A 25 -5.68 45.12 -15.01
C VAL A 25 -5.02 46.42 -15.42
N THR A 26 -4.92 47.43 -14.54
CA THR A 26 -4.34 48.78 -14.87
C THR A 26 -2.83 48.92 -14.60
N LYS A 27 -2.14 47.85 -14.15
CA LYS A 27 -0.69 47.85 -13.94
C LYS A 27 0.16 47.16 -15.01
N GLU A 28 -0.43 46.72 -16.10
CA GLU A 28 0.27 46.00 -17.17
C GLU A 28 0.50 46.90 -18.41
N ASN A 29 1.18 48.03 -18.29
CA ASN A 29 1.83 48.67 -19.43
C ASN A 29 3.21 49.21 -19.03
N GLY A 30 4.10 48.30 -18.67
CA GLY A 30 5.52 48.52 -18.51
C GLY A 30 6.28 47.33 -19.05
N VAL A 31 6.89 47.50 -20.21
CA VAL A 31 7.71 46.49 -20.90
C VAL A 31 8.86 46.06 -19.99
N HIS A 32 8.71 44.91 -19.35
CA HIS A 32 9.81 44.04 -18.96
C HIS A 32 9.36 42.62 -19.29
N ALA A 33 10.14 41.97 -20.17
CA ALA A 33 9.99 40.55 -20.46
C ALA A 33 10.14 39.76 -19.15
N ALA A 34 9.05 39.58 -18.42
CA ALA A 34 8.98 38.68 -17.30
C ALA A 34 9.10 37.27 -17.86
N THR A 35 10.27 36.66 -17.69
CA THR A 35 10.48 35.23 -17.88
C THR A 35 9.32 34.53 -17.17
N GLN A 36 8.36 33.96 -17.93
CA GLN A 36 7.30 33.15 -17.38
C GLN A 36 7.96 32.01 -16.59
N ARG A 37 8.03 32.14 -15.28
CA ARG A 37 8.46 31.07 -14.41
C ARG A 37 7.43 29.95 -14.61
N ARG A 38 7.80 28.94 -15.40
CA ARG A 38 7.00 27.72 -15.48
C ARG A 38 6.80 27.23 -14.04
N ALA A 39 5.55 27.14 -13.63
CA ALA A 39 5.22 26.49 -12.35
C ALA A 39 5.94 25.13 -12.30
N PRO A 40 6.66 24.83 -11.22
CA PRO A 40 7.32 23.55 -11.09
C PRO A 40 6.27 22.45 -11.27
N ARG A 41 6.61 21.41 -12.04
CA ARG A 41 5.71 20.25 -12.16
C ARG A 41 5.54 19.68 -10.77
N LEU A 42 4.28 19.61 -10.31
CA LEU A 42 3.94 18.89 -9.10
C LEU A 42 4.25 17.41 -9.36
N ASN A 43 5.25 16.90 -8.69
CA ASN A 43 5.53 15.47 -8.63
C ASN A 43 5.40 15.03 -7.17
N GLU A 44 5.35 13.73 -6.96
CA GLU A 44 5.11 13.13 -5.65
C GLU A 44 6.14 13.61 -4.61
N ARG A 45 7.39 13.82 -5.02
CA ARG A 45 8.46 14.33 -4.15
C ARG A 45 8.23 15.74 -3.69
N ILE A 46 7.74 16.62 -4.57
CA ILE A 46 7.43 18.01 -4.21
C ILE A 46 6.26 18.03 -3.23
N LEU A 47 5.21 17.25 -3.50
CA LEU A 47 4.05 17.17 -2.61
C LEU A 47 4.42 16.59 -1.25
N SER A 48 5.21 15.53 -1.18
CA SER A 48 5.67 14.94 0.08
C SER A 48 6.63 15.86 0.86
N SER A 49 7.41 16.71 0.17
CA SER A 49 8.28 17.70 0.83
C SER A 49 7.52 18.90 1.38
N LEU A 50 6.38 19.25 0.79
CA LEU A 50 5.54 20.35 1.23
C LEU A 50 4.64 19.98 2.41
N SER A 51 4.21 18.74 2.51
CA SER A 51 3.45 18.23 3.64
C SER A 51 4.36 17.39 4.54
N ARG A 52 5.00 17.99 5.52
CA ARG A 52 5.66 17.26 6.63
C ARG A 52 4.67 16.54 7.54
N ARG A 53 3.43 16.37 7.10
CA ARG A 53 2.44 15.58 7.78
C ARG A 53 2.47 14.18 7.18
N SER A 54 2.40 13.18 8.03
CA SER A 54 2.45 11.74 7.82
C SER A 54 1.36 11.17 6.92
N VAL A 55 1.15 11.73 5.75
CA VAL A 55 0.36 11.10 4.70
C VAL A 55 1.35 10.39 3.81
N ALA A 56 1.34 9.06 3.84
CA ALA A 56 2.16 8.25 2.98
C ALA A 56 1.85 8.60 1.52
N ALA A 57 2.80 9.24 0.84
CA ALA A 57 2.67 9.56 -0.59
C ALA A 57 2.87 8.29 -1.43
N HIS A 58 3.69 7.37 -0.94
CA HIS A 58 3.97 6.08 -1.55
C HIS A 58 3.96 5.00 -0.46
N PRO A 59 2.94 4.14 -0.39
CA PRO A 59 2.73 3.23 0.74
C PRO A 59 3.89 2.24 0.95
N TRP A 60 4.64 1.89 -0.08
CA TRP A 60 5.83 1.05 0.05
C TRP A 60 7.00 1.79 0.74
N HIS A 61 7.25 3.05 0.35
CA HIS A 61 8.45 3.77 0.76
C HIS A 61 8.23 4.71 1.96
N ASP A 62 7.05 5.30 2.07
CA ASP A 62 6.77 6.36 3.05
C ASP A 62 6.09 5.83 4.32
N LEU A 63 5.30 4.75 4.23
CA LEU A 63 4.73 4.11 5.40
C LEU A 63 5.81 3.35 6.18
N GLU A 64 5.85 3.56 7.49
CA GLU A 64 6.78 2.81 8.35
C GLU A 64 6.31 1.36 8.52
N ILE A 65 7.28 0.44 8.62
CA ILE A 65 6.99 -0.98 8.85
C ILE A 65 6.32 -1.24 10.21
N GLY A 66 6.47 -0.31 11.15
CA GLY A 66 5.90 -0.39 12.49
C GLY A 66 6.95 -0.64 13.58
N PRO A 67 6.70 -0.13 14.80
CA PRO A 67 7.68 -0.19 15.90
C PRO A 67 7.85 -1.60 16.48
N GLY A 68 6.96 -2.53 16.18
CA GLY A 68 7.01 -3.92 16.63
C GLY A 68 7.61 -4.90 15.63
N ALA A 69 8.16 -4.40 14.50
CA ALA A 69 8.79 -5.24 13.49
C ALA A 69 10.01 -5.98 14.05
N PRO A 70 10.27 -7.22 13.60
CA PRO A 70 9.55 -7.98 12.57
C PRO A 70 8.32 -8.76 13.08
N GLN A 71 8.02 -8.75 14.39
CA GLN A 71 6.95 -9.55 14.98
C GLN A 71 5.54 -8.98 14.70
N ILE A 72 5.38 -7.67 14.89
CA ILE A 72 4.14 -6.93 14.57
C ILE A 72 4.51 -5.83 13.61
N ILE A 73 3.90 -5.87 12.45
CA ILE A 73 4.21 -5.06 11.29
C ILE A 73 2.97 -4.30 10.79
N ASN A 74 3.19 -3.19 10.14
CA ASN A 74 2.17 -2.57 9.31
C ASN A 74 2.12 -3.32 7.96
N VAL A 75 0.92 -3.52 7.46
CA VAL A 75 0.66 -4.19 6.19
C VAL A 75 -0.30 -3.33 5.39
N VAL A 76 0.01 -3.08 4.13
CA VAL A 76 -0.90 -2.44 3.17
C VAL A 76 -1.65 -3.54 2.44
N ILE A 77 -2.97 -3.51 2.50
CA ILE A 77 -3.80 -4.50 1.80
C ILE A 77 -4.07 -4.01 0.38
N GLU A 78 -3.73 -4.86 -0.58
CA GLU A 78 -4.03 -4.64 -1.99
C GLU A 78 -5.33 -5.35 -2.38
N ILE A 79 -5.49 -6.60 -1.95
CA ILE A 79 -6.56 -7.49 -2.39
C ILE A 79 -7.40 -7.92 -1.18
N PRO A 80 -8.70 -7.57 -1.14
CA PRO A 80 -9.58 -8.00 -0.06
C PRO A 80 -9.84 -9.50 -0.09
N LYS A 81 -10.06 -10.08 1.10
CA LYS A 81 -10.66 -11.42 1.23
C LYS A 81 -11.93 -11.52 0.39
N GLY A 82 -12.07 -12.60 -0.37
CA GLY A 82 -13.21 -12.84 -1.24
C GLY A 82 -13.17 -12.13 -2.60
N SER A 83 -12.12 -11.35 -2.88
CA SER A 83 -11.98 -10.69 -4.16
C SER A 83 -11.57 -11.67 -5.27
N LYS A 84 -12.21 -11.50 -6.41
CA LYS A 84 -11.81 -12.09 -7.69
C LYS A 84 -10.92 -11.14 -8.51
N VAL A 85 -10.92 -9.86 -8.15
CA VAL A 85 -10.06 -8.86 -8.77
C VAL A 85 -8.69 -8.91 -8.10
N LYS A 86 -7.63 -9.09 -8.89
CA LYS A 86 -6.25 -8.88 -8.45
C LYS A 86 -5.92 -7.41 -8.59
N TYR A 87 -5.63 -6.79 -7.48
CA TYR A 87 -5.08 -5.44 -7.41
C TYR A 87 -3.57 -5.52 -7.17
N GLU A 88 -2.86 -4.47 -7.53
CA GLU A 88 -1.41 -4.40 -7.44
C GLU A 88 -0.98 -2.95 -7.20
N LEU A 89 0.06 -2.76 -6.41
CA LEU A 89 0.71 -1.46 -6.24
C LEU A 89 1.36 -1.02 -7.55
N ASP A 90 0.97 0.13 -8.08
CA ASP A 90 1.76 0.78 -9.12
C ASP A 90 2.99 1.43 -8.50
N LYS A 91 4.16 0.81 -8.68
CA LYS A 91 5.44 1.24 -8.10
C LYS A 91 5.87 2.66 -8.49
N LYS A 92 5.29 3.25 -9.56
CA LYS A 92 5.61 4.60 -10.00
C LYS A 92 4.79 5.67 -9.31
N THR A 93 3.52 5.38 -9.06
CA THR A 93 2.57 6.35 -8.52
C THR A 93 2.23 6.12 -7.06
N GLY A 94 2.47 4.91 -6.54
CA GLY A 94 2.05 4.49 -5.20
C GLY A 94 0.54 4.22 -5.08
N LEU A 95 -0.19 4.21 -6.20
CA LEU A 95 -1.61 3.91 -6.20
C LEU A 95 -1.85 2.41 -6.38
N ILE A 96 -2.95 1.93 -5.84
CA ILE A 96 -3.43 0.57 -6.11
C ILE A 96 -4.18 0.57 -7.44
N LYS A 97 -3.74 -0.24 -8.38
CA LYS A 97 -4.36 -0.43 -9.70
C LYS A 97 -5.00 -1.80 -9.82
N VAL A 98 -5.96 -1.94 -10.71
CA VAL A 98 -6.47 -3.24 -11.13
C VAL A 98 -5.45 -3.85 -12.08
N ASP A 99 -4.90 -5.01 -11.70
CA ASP A 99 -4.06 -5.81 -12.59
C ASP A 99 -4.94 -6.64 -13.52
N ARG A 100 -5.76 -7.54 -12.98
CA ARG A 100 -6.70 -8.37 -13.74
C ARG A 100 -7.81 -8.94 -12.87
N VAL A 101 -8.81 -9.51 -13.52
CA VAL A 101 -9.79 -10.41 -12.88
C VAL A 101 -9.27 -11.84 -13.00
N LEU A 102 -9.28 -12.60 -11.90
CA LEU A 102 -8.84 -13.99 -11.89
C LEU A 102 -9.63 -14.83 -12.91
N TYR A 103 -8.93 -15.67 -13.63
CA TYR A 103 -9.45 -16.41 -14.78
C TYR A 103 -10.34 -17.61 -14.40
N SER A 104 -10.54 -17.87 -13.11
CA SER A 104 -11.32 -18.98 -12.58
C SER A 104 -12.40 -18.51 -11.61
N SER A 105 -13.14 -19.46 -11.01
CA SER A 105 -14.07 -19.17 -9.92
C SER A 105 -13.37 -18.88 -8.57
N MET A 106 -12.05 -18.99 -8.49
CA MET A 106 -11.29 -18.76 -7.27
C MET A 106 -11.32 -17.31 -6.84
N VAL A 107 -11.29 -17.11 -5.55
CA VAL A 107 -11.18 -15.80 -4.88
C VAL A 107 -10.07 -15.85 -3.84
N TYR A 108 -9.48 -14.72 -3.51
CA TYR A 108 -8.48 -14.66 -2.44
C TYR A 108 -9.09 -15.12 -1.11
N PRO A 109 -8.50 -16.14 -0.43
CA PRO A 109 -9.10 -16.70 0.79
C PRO A 109 -9.02 -15.75 1.98
N HIS A 110 -8.04 -14.85 1.98
CA HIS A 110 -7.79 -13.86 3.03
C HIS A 110 -7.36 -12.54 2.42
N ASN A 111 -7.30 -11.48 3.24
CA ASN A 111 -6.73 -10.21 2.80
C ASN A 111 -5.27 -10.40 2.40
N TYR A 112 -4.86 -9.81 1.30
CA TYR A 112 -3.53 -9.97 0.74
C TYR A 112 -2.93 -8.62 0.41
N GLY A 113 -1.64 -8.45 0.62
CA GLY A 113 -0.94 -7.22 0.33
C GLY A 113 0.55 -7.34 0.64
N PHE A 114 1.18 -6.25 1.00
CA PHE A 114 2.62 -6.20 1.19
C PHE A 114 3.04 -5.50 2.48
N ILE A 115 4.28 -5.76 2.88
CA ILE A 115 4.92 -5.15 4.04
C ILE A 115 5.73 -3.93 3.55
N PRO A 116 5.45 -2.69 4.04
CA PRO A 116 6.20 -1.50 3.64
C PRO A 116 7.67 -1.59 4.06
N ARG A 117 8.54 -0.89 3.32
CA ARG A 117 10.00 -0.83 3.57
C ARG A 117 10.66 -2.21 3.63
N THR A 118 10.19 -3.15 2.81
CA THR A 118 10.82 -4.45 2.55
C THR A 118 11.15 -4.57 1.08
N LEU A 119 12.11 -5.43 0.73
CA LEU A 119 12.48 -5.74 -0.63
C LEU A 119 12.81 -7.22 -0.74
N CYS A 120 12.28 -7.88 -1.77
CA CYS A 120 12.60 -9.26 -2.13
C CYS A 120 13.51 -9.32 -3.36
N GLU A 121 13.93 -10.53 -3.71
CA GLU A 121 14.88 -10.78 -4.80
C GLU A 121 14.30 -10.48 -6.18
N ASP A 122 12.97 -10.52 -6.32
CA ASP A 122 12.19 -10.12 -7.50
C ASP A 122 11.99 -8.60 -7.66
N ASN A 123 12.57 -7.79 -6.76
CA ASN A 123 12.43 -6.34 -6.66
C ASN A 123 11.01 -5.87 -6.30
N ASP A 124 10.26 -6.69 -5.57
CA ASP A 124 8.97 -6.37 -5.01
C ASP A 124 9.03 -6.31 -3.47
N PRO A 125 8.09 -5.60 -2.81
CA PRO A 125 7.96 -5.69 -1.37
C PRO A 125 7.55 -7.09 -0.95
N MET A 126 7.87 -7.49 0.28
CA MET A 126 7.50 -8.78 0.84
C MET A 126 5.98 -8.93 0.90
N ASP A 127 5.47 -9.95 0.25
CA ASP A 127 4.05 -10.31 0.24
C ASP A 127 3.56 -10.89 1.56
N VAL A 128 2.32 -10.57 1.93
CA VAL A 128 1.71 -11.06 3.16
C VAL A 128 0.23 -11.39 2.99
N LEU A 129 -0.17 -12.55 3.49
CA LEU A 129 -1.56 -12.97 3.63
C LEU A 129 -2.01 -12.71 5.08
N VAL A 130 -3.04 -11.87 5.26
CA VAL A 130 -3.54 -11.50 6.59
C VAL A 130 -4.87 -12.17 6.87
N ILE A 131 -4.85 -13.07 7.85
CA ILE A 131 -6.04 -13.76 8.35
C ILE A 131 -6.77 -12.85 9.33
N MET A 132 -8.02 -12.56 9.03
CA MET A 132 -8.92 -11.80 9.90
C MET A 132 -10.38 -12.08 9.51
N GLN A 133 -11.32 -11.64 10.35
CA GLN A 133 -12.74 -11.91 10.14
C GLN A 133 -13.25 -11.27 8.85
N GLU A 134 -12.95 -10.00 8.62
CA GLU A 134 -13.58 -9.17 7.59
C GLU A 134 -12.62 -8.81 6.45
N PRO A 135 -13.12 -8.62 5.23
CA PRO A 135 -12.37 -7.97 4.17
C PRO A 135 -12.14 -6.50 4.49
N VAL A 136 -11.01 -5.95 4.03
CA VAL A 136 -10.72 -4.52 4.15
C VAL A 136 -10.54 -3.88 2.77
N VAL A 137 -10.75 -2.59 2.68
CA VAL A 137 -10.69 -1.84 1.41
C VAL A 137 -9.24 -1.81 0.88
N PRO A 138 -9.01 -2.00 -0.44
CA PRO A 138 -7.69 -1.85 -1.05
C PRO A 138 -7.05 -0.50 -0.72
N GLY A 139 -5.76 -0.53 -0.37
CA GLY A 139 -5.00 0.64 0.05
C GLY A 139 -5.09 0.98 1.54
N CYS A 140 -5.93 0.29 2.31
CA CYS A 140 -5.90 0.39 3.77
C CYS A 140 -4.64 -0.27 4.34
N PHE A 141 -4.11 0.27 5.42
CA PHE A 141 -3.09 -0.44 6.20
C PHE A 141 -3.65 -0.88 7.55
N LEU A 142 -3.10 -1.98 8.05
CA LEU A 142 -3.45 -2.56 9.35
C LEU A 142 -2.19 -3.10 10.03
N ARG A 143 -2.28 -3.35 11.33
CA ARG A 143 -1.23 -4.05 12.07
C ARG A 143 -1.45 -5.54 12.01
N ALA A 144 -0.40 -6.28 11.64
CA ALA A 144 -0.46 -7.73 11.56
C ALA A 144 0.67 -8.36 12.38
N ARG A 145 0.39 -9.52 12.96
CA ARG A 145 1.39 -10.37 13.62
C ARG A 145 1.81 -11.46 12.65
N ALA A 146 3.10 -11.55 12.35
CA ALA A 146 3.65 -12.66 11.59
C ALA A 146 3.56 -13.96 12.43
N ILE A 147 2.91 -14.98 11.88
CA ILE A 147 2.71 -16.27 12.54
C ILE A 147 3.35 -17.43 11.78
N GLY A 148 3.77 -17.22 10.54
CA GLY A 148 4.44 -18.23 9.73
C GLY A 148 4.84 -17.73 8.35
N LEU A 149 5.55 -18.58 7.63
CA LEU A 149 6.00 -18.37 6.26
C LEU A 149 5.47 -19.49 5.37
N MET A 150 5.01 -19.14 4.20
CA MET A 150 4.67 -20.06 3.11
C MET A 150 5.73 -19.93 2.02
N PRO A 151 6.70 -20.86 1.95
CA PRO A 151 7.67 -20.87 0.85
C PRO A 151 6.96 -21.22 -0.45
N MET A 152 7.19 -20.43 -1.47
CA MET A 152 6.57 -20.60 -2.78
C MET A 152 7.59 -20.36 -3.89
N ILE A 153 7.46 -21.14 -4.94
CA ILE A 153 8.20 -20.95 -6.20
C ILE A 153 7.17 -20.62 -7.28
N ASP A 154 7.30 -19.45 -7.88
CA ASP A 154 6.48 -19.00 -9.01
C ASP A 154 7.35 -18.96 -10.28
N GLN A 155 7.03 -19.82 -11.25
CA GLN A 155 7.76 -19.91 -12.51
C GLN A 155 9.29 -20.07 -12.35
N GLY A 156 9.73 -20.74 -11.28
CA GLY A 156 11.14 -20.98 -10.98
C GLY A 156 11.80 -19.89 -10.12
N GLU A 157 11.11 -18.82 -9.79
CA GLU A 157 11.58 -17.75 -8.90
C GLU A 157 11.03 -17.92 -7.51
N LYS A 158 11.82 -17.55 -6.51
CA LYS A 158 11.42 -17.57 -5.11
C LYS A 158 10.44 -16.44 -4.84
N ASP A 159 9.25 -16.79 -4.33
CA ASP A 159 8.14 -15.86 -4.10
C ASP A 159 7.44 -16.20 -2.77
N ASP A 160 8.22 -16.19 -1.68
CA ASP A 160 7.75 -16.54 -0.34
C ASP A 160 6.68 -15.56 0.16
N LYS A 161 5.71 -16.07 0.91
CA LYS A 161 4.62 -15.26 1.47
C LYS A 161 4.60 -15.34 2.98
N ILE A 162 4.52 -14.20 3.65
CA ILE A 162 4.28 -14.16 5.10
C ILE A 162 2.82 -14.53 5.37
N ILE A 163 2.59 -15.38 6.34
CA ILE A 163 1.27 -15.64 6.91
C ILE A 163 1.16 -14.87 8.21
N ALA A 164 0.16 -14.02 8.30
CA ALA A 164 -0.04 -13.16 9.46
C ALA A 164 -1.51 -13.16 9.89
N VAL A 165 -1.77 -12.71 11.11
CA VAL A 165 -3.10 -12.42 11.63
C VAL A 165 -3.22 -10.94 11.95
N CYS A 166 -4.41 -10.35 11.77
CA CYS A 166 -4.65 -8.98 12.18
C CYS A 166 -4.47 -8.86 13.72
N ALA A 167 -3.54 -7.99 14.14
CA ALA A 167 -3.19 -7.83 15.56
C ALA A 167 -4.33 -7.21 16.39
N ASP A 168 -5.27 -6.56 15.73
CA ASP A 168 -6.41 -5.87 16.35
C ASP A 168 -7.74 -6.64 16.21
N ASP A 169 -7.71 -7.81 15.54
CA ASP A 169 -8.89 -8.69 15.41
C ASP A 169 -9.07 -9.53 16.69
N PRO A 170 -10.21 -9.40 17.41
CA PRO A 170 -10.43 -10.13 18.66
C PRO A 170 -10.46 -11.66 18.49
N GLU A 171 -10.80 -12.17 17.32
CA GLU A 171 -10.84 -13.61 17.04
C GLU A 171 -9.42 -14.15 16.76
N TYR A 172 -8.59 -13.41 16.02
CA TYR A 172 -7.31 -13.92 15.53
C TYR A 172 -6.08 -13.42 16.26
N ARG A 173 -6.16 -12.30 16.98
CA ARG A 173 -4.99 -11.64 17.60
C ARG A 173 -4.18 -12.50 18.57
N HIS A 174 -4.74 -13.58 19.08
CA HIS A 174 -4.09 -14.46 20.06
C HIS A 174 -3.21 -15.54 19.40
N TYR A 175 -3.33 -15.76 18.11
CA TYR A 175 -2.44 -16.66 17.40
C TYR A 175 -1.04 -16.06 17.29
N THR A 176 -0.03 -16.86 17.62
CA THR A 176 1.38 -16.46 17.63
C THR A 176 2.26 -17.34 16.75
N ASP A 177 1.74 -18.48 16.31
CA ASP A 177 2.42 -19.41 15.43
C ASP A 177 1.43 -20.11 14.52
N ILE A 178 1.88 -20.47 13.32
CA ILE A 178 1.07 -21.09 12.28
C ILE A 178 0.53 -22.46 12.69
N SER A 179 1.24 -23.18 13.55
CA SER A 179 0.81 -24.48 14.08
C SER A 179 -0.49 -24.42 14.92
N GLN A 180 -0.86 -23.24 15.36
CA GLN A 180 -2.11 -23.02 16.10
C GLN A 180 -3.33 -22.89 15.19
N LEU A 181 -3.13 -22.72 13.89
CA LEU A 181 -4.24 -22.65 12.93
C LEU A 181 -4.80 -24.05 12.65
N PRO A 182 -6.12 -24.16 12.41
CA PRO A 182 -6.71 -25.40 11.95
C PRO A 182 -6.08 -25.87 10.64
N PRO A 183 -5.72 -27.16 10.49
CA PRO A 183 -5.02 -27.68 9.31
C PRO A 183 -5.74 -27.39 7.98
N HIS A 184 -7.07 -27.37 7.97
CA HIS A 184 -7.83 -27.08 6.75
C HIS A 184 -7.61 -25.65 6.24
N ARG A 185 -7.32 -24.66 7.11
CA ARG A 185 -6.99 -23.30 6.70
C ARG A 185 -5.71 -23.24 5.89
N LEU A 186 -4.70 -23.99 6.33
CA LEU A 186 -3.43 -24.10 5.61
C LEU A 186 -3.61 -24.81 4.28
N ALA A 187 -4.43 -25.87 4.25
CA ALA A 187 -4.76 -26.57 3.01
C ALA A 187 -5.51 -25.67 2.00
N GLU A 188 -6.44 -24.84 2.48
CA GLU A 188 -7.18 -23.88 1.65
C GLU A 188 -6.24 -22.82 1.05
N ILE A 189 -5.34 -22.24 1.87
CA ILE A 189 -4.35 -21.24 1.43
C ILE A 189 -3.41 -21.87 0.39
N ARG A 190 -2.85 -23.05 0.68
CA ARG A 190 -1.97 -23.79 -0.24
C ARG A 190 -2.67 -24.00 -1.57
N ARG A 191 -3.88 -24.54 -1.54
CA ARG A 191 -4.65 -24.88 -2.74
C ARG A 191 -4.95 -23.66 -3.60
N PHE A 192 -5.27 -22.52 -2.97
CA PHE A 192 -5.48 -21.28 -3.70
C PHE A 192 -4.23 -20.90 -4.50
N PHE A 193 -3.06 -20.84 -3.88
CA PHE A 193 -1.83 -20.44 -4.56
C PHE A 193 -1.34 -21.44 -5.60
N GLU A 194 -1.58 -22.74 -5.41
CA GLU A 194 -1.28 -23.75 -6.42
C GLU A 194 -2.17 -23.66 -7.66
N ASP A 195 -3.40 -23.17 -7.52
CA ASP A 195 -4.39 -23.21 -8.59
C ASP A 195 -4.66 -21.87 -9.28
N TYR A 196 -4.42 -20.72 -8.61
CA TYR A 196 -4.89 -19.42 -9.10
C TYR A 196 -4.27 -18.96 -10.43
N LYS A 197 -3.10 -19.48 -10.79
CA LYS A 197 -2.39 -19.21 -12.05
C LYS A 197 -2.47 -20.36 -13.08
N LYS A 198 -3.10 -21.50 -12.74
CA LYS A 198 -3.15 -22.66 -13.66
C LYS A 198 -3.77 -22.34 -15.01
N ASN A 199 -4.83 -21.54 -15.05
CA ASN A 199 -5.47 -21.14 -16.31
C ASN A 199 -4.64 -20.13 -17.12
N GLU A 200 -3.56 -19.61 -16.53
CA GLU A 200 -2.58 -18.73 -17.20
C GLU A 200 -1.38 -19.52 -17.71
N ASN A 201 -1.40 -20.86 -17.63
CA ASN A 201 -0.30 -21.77 -17.97
C ASN A 201 0.99 -21.46 -17.18
N LYS A 202 0.84 -21.05 -15.92
CA LYS A 202 1.94 -20.77 -14.99
C LYS A 202 1.98 -21.84 -13.91
N GLU A 203 3.18 -22.35 -13.65
CA GLU A 203 3.42 -23.32 -12.59
C GLU A 203 3.79 -22.62 -11.29
N VAL A 204 3.12 -23.01 -10.23
CA VAL A 204 3.39 -22.58 -8.85
C VAL A 204 3.56 -23.81 -7.99
N ALA A 205 4.61 -23.85 -7.19
CA ALA A 205 4.86 -24.88 -6.18
C ALA A 205 4.85 -24.24 -4.79
N VAL A 206 4.01 -24.78 -3.91
CA VAL A 206 3.94 -24.35 -2.50
C VAL A 206 4.57 -25.44 -1.64
N ASN A 207 5.61 -25.08 -0.90
CA ASN A 207 6.32 -25.97 0.03
C ASN A 207 5.62 -26.04 1.40
N GLU A 208 6.22 -26.76 2.34
CA GLU A 208 5.71 -26.85 3.71
C GLU A 208 5.77 -25.49 4.41
N PHE A 209 4.70 -25.17 5.13
CA PHE A 209 4.65 -23.94 5.92
C PHE A 209 5.70 -23.97 7.03
N MET A 210 6.35 -22.82 7.25
CA MET A 210 7.41 -22.65 8.24
C MET A 210 6.87 -21.85 9.44
N PRO A 211 7.46 -22.03 10.65
CA PRO A 211 6.99 -21.38 11.88
C PRO A 211 7.22 -19.86 11.87
N SER A 212 6.65 -19.20 12.88
CA SER A 212 6.74 -17.74 13.07
C SER A 212 8.19 -17.22 13.15
N ALA A 213 9.10 -17.98 13.76
CA ALA A 213 10.52 -17.59 13.82
C ALA A 213 11.12 -17.40 12.40
N THR A 214 10.89 -18.36 11.50
CA THR A 214 11.34 -18.26 10.10
C THR A 214 10.72 -17.09 9.37
N ALA A 215 9.43 -16.79 9.64
CA ALA A 215 8.77 -15.61 9.07
C ALA A 215 9.42 -14.30 9.54
N MET A 216 9.77 -14.20 10.82
CA MET A 216 10.44 -13.03 11.37
C MET A 216 11.85 -12.85 10.77
N ASP A 217 12.59 -13.94 10.58
CA ASP A 217 13.92 -13.90 9.94
C ASP A 217 13.81 -13.43 8.48
N ALA A 218 12.80 -13.90 7.73
CA ALA A 218 12.55 -13.48 6.35
C ALA A 218 12.17 -12.00 6.27
N ILE A 219 11.33 -11.51 7.19
CA ILE A 219 10.99 -10.08 7.26
C ILE A 219 12.22 -9.25 7.54
N GLN A 220 13.05 -9.65 8.52
CA GLN A 220 14.28 -8.93 8.85
C GLN A 220 15.23 -8.87 7.65
N TYR A 221 15.43 -9.98 6.97
CA TYR A 221 16.25 -10.04 5.76
C TYR A 221 15.73 -9.07 4.66
N SER A 222 14.43 -9.04 4.43
CA SER A 222 13.82 -8.13 3.44
C SER A 222 13.91 -6.66 3.84
N MET A 223 13.91 -6.35 5.15
CA MET A 223 14.18 -4.99 5.66
C MET A 223 15.62 -4.58 5.37
N ASP A 224 16.58 -5.49 5.58
CA ASP A 224 17.99 -5.23 5.35
C ASP A 224 18.28 -5.01 3.86
N LEU A 225 17.69 -5.82 2.98
CA LEU A 225 17.77 -5.62 1.51
C LEU A 225 17.19 -4.26 1.10
N TYR A 226 16.06 -3.85 1.67
CA TYR A 226 15.48 -2.55 1.40
C TYR A 226 16.40 -1.40 1.86
N ALA A 227 17.00 -1.51 3.03
CA ALA A 227 17.95 -0.52 3.54
C ALA A 227 19.18 -0.40 2.61
N GLU A 228 19.73 -1.51 2.14
CA GLU A 228 20.82 -1.52 1.15
C GLU A 228 20.40 -0.85 -0.16
N TYR A 229 19.22 -1.17 -0.68
CA TYR A 229 18.67 -0.54 -1.89
C TYR A 229 18.59 0.99 -1.76
N ILE A 230 18.10 1.49 -0.64
CA ILE A 230 18.03 2.94 -0.39
C ILE A 230 19.42 3.55 -0.34
N LEU A 231 20.37 2.94 0.36
CA LEU A 231 21.77 3.42 0.45
C LEU A 231 22.44 3.47 -0.93
N GLN A 232 22.24 2.47 -1.76
CA GLN A 232 22.76 2.43 -3.13
C GLN A 232 22.14 3.51 -4.02
N THR A 233 20.85 3.76 -3.85
CA THR A 233 20.12 4.79 -4.62
C THR A 233 20.59 6.21 -4.25
N LEU A 234 20.93 6.45 -2.98
CA LEU A 234 21.43 7.76 -2.51
C LEU A 234 22.89 8.03 -2.91
N ARG A 235 23.65 7.01 -3.29
CA ARG A 235 25.06 7.14 -3.73
C ARG A 235 25.22 7.44 -5.22
N LYS A 236 24.15 7.33 -6.01
CA LYS A 236 24.08 7.67 -7.43
C LYS A 236 23.67 9.13 -7.62
#